data_6b567831bb61f90eb681effcf3c56eb0
#
_entry.id   6b567831bb61f90eb681effcf3c56eb0
#
_cell.length_a   1.000
_cell.length_b   1.000
_cell.length_c   1.000
_cell.angle_alpha   90.00
_cell.angle_beta   90.00
_cell.angle_gamma   90.00
#
_symmetry.space_group_name_H-M   'P 1'
#
loop_
_entity.id
_entity.type
_entity.pdbx_description
1 polymer ?
#
loop_
_entity_poly.entity_id
_entity_poly.type
_entity_poly.pdbx_seq_one_letter_code
_entity_poly.pdbx_strand_id
1 'polypeptide(L)'
;MINKKKILIAGGDLRQLYCARRLSEKYQVSVRGFGRDYFPPDIRLNRPEEEFCFDYAVLPVPPLDSEGMLNAPCSERKLHISEILSLLKPEGVIFAGKADCGLRDIVCANEICDYMCREELNLLNAVPSAEGAVQIALEELPVTISGLNVLITGFGRIGAALANILKGFGADVTAAVRNAQGRARAKAAGVKSCFVSDIDCRYDLVFNTVPALIFDRELLSSFSRDTLFIDLASKPGGIDFEAAAELGIRAVWALGLPGKTAPVTAGEIIADTISGMIGERSSEHGEKI
;
A
#
# COMPACT_ATOMS: atom_id res chain seq x y z
N MET A 1 -23.52 -21.73 -21.33
CA MET A 1 -22.87 -21.27 -20.09
C MET A 1 -21.69 -20.42 -20.51
N ILE A 2 -21.66 -19.15 -20.14
CA ILE A 2 -20.50 -18.26 -20.42
C ILE A 2 -19.35 -18.82 -19.60
N ASN A 3 -18.26 -19.19 -20.27
CA ASN A 3 -17.09 -19.74 -19.62
C ASN A 3 -16.41 -18.60 -18.84
N LYS A 4 -16.53 -18.57 -17.50
CA LYS A 4 -15.93 -17.54 -16.67
C LYS A 4 -14.42 -17.56 -16.83
N LYS A 5 -13.81 -16.41 -17.03
CA LYS A 5 -12.34 -16.25 -17.02
C LYS A 5 -11.76 -16.78 -15.70
N LYS A 6 -10.61 -17.45 -15.78
CA LYS A 6 -9.94 -18.07 -14.63
C LYS A 6 -8.81 -17.16 -14.11
N ILE A 7 -8.80 -16.89 -12.82
CA ILE A 7 -7.80 -16.03 -12.15
C ILE A 7 -7.05 -16.84 -11.10
N LEU A 8 -5.73 -16.79 -11.14
CA LEU A 8 -4.84 -17.30 -10.10
C LEU A 8 -4.35 -16.15 -9.23
N ILE A 9 -4.66 -16.17 -7.95
CA ILE A 9 -4.06 -15.28 -6.96
C ILE A 9 -2.86 -16.00 -6.35
N ALA A 10 -1.67 -15.39 -6.45
CA ALA A 10 -0.44 -16.02 -6.02
C ALA A 10 0.34 -15.18 -5.03
N GLY A 11 0.62 -15.73 -3.85
CA GLY A 11 1.40 -15.08 -2.79
C GLY A 11 0.72 -13.88 -2.15
N GLY A 12 1.50 -13.14 -1.38
CA GLY A 12 1.06 -11.94 -0.66
C GLY A 12 0.53 -12.22 0.75
N ASP A 13 -0.03 -11.18 1.35
CA ASP A 13 -0.64 -11.21 2.67
C ASP A 13 -2.18 -11.35 2.60
N LEU A 14 -2.87 -11.10 3.71
CA LEU A 14 -4.33 -11.23 3.79
C LEU A 14 -5.09 -10.39 2.76
N ARG A 15 -4.53 -9.28 2.28
CA ARG A 15 -5.14 -8.48 1.20
C ARG A 15 -5.43 -9.33 -0.04
N GLN A 16 -4.52 -10.22 -0.38
CA GLN A 16 -4.69 -11.08 -1.56
C GLN A 16 -5.80 -12.10 -1.38
N LEU A 17 -6.05 -12.62 -0.18
CA LEU A 17 -7.19 -13.49 0.09
C LEU A 17 -8.52 -12.75 -0.02
N TYR A 18 -8.60 -11.52 0.49
CA TYR A 18 -9.81 -10.69 0.35
C TYR A 18 -10.00 -10.19 -1.09
N CYS A 19 -8.92 -9.92 -1.81
CA CYS A 19 -8.95 -9.68 -3.26
C CYS A 19 -9.52 -10.90 -4.01
N ALA A 20 -9.04 -12.10 -3.68
CA ALA A 20 -9.55 -13.34 -4.27
C ALA A 20 -11.04 -13.55 -3.98
N ARG A 21 -11.48 -13.31 -2.74
CA ARG A 21 -12.90 -13.38 -2.36
C ARG A 21 -13.74 -12.44 -3.23
N ARG A 22 -13.35 -11.19 -3.35
CA ARG A 22 -14.07 -10.17 -4.13
C ARG A 22 -14.12 -10.53 -5.62
N LEU A 23 -13.00 -10.95 -6.20
CA LEU A 23 -12.94 -11.37 -7.60
C LEU A 23 -13.78 -12.63 -7.88
N SER A 24 -13.95 -13.52 -6.89
CA SER A 24 -14.74 -14.77 -7.05
C SER A 24 -16.23 -14.53 -7.31
N GLU A 25 -16.74 -13.34 -7.05
CA GLU A 25 -18.10 -12.95 -7.40
C GLU A 25 -18.33 -12.98 -8.93
N LYS A 26 -17.30 -12.64 -9.71
CA LYS A 26 -17.39 -12.51 -11.18
C LYS A 26 -16.61 -13.59 -11.93
N TYR A 27 -15.49 -14.06 -11.37
CA TYR A 27 -14.51 -14.92 -12.02
C TYR A 27 -14.40 -16.27 -11.31
N GLN A 28 -13.79 -17.24 -11.99
CA GLN A 28 -13.36 -18.49 -11.34
C GLN A 28 -11.98 -18.25 -10.73
N VAL A 29 -11.89 -18.18 -9.39
CA VAL A 29 -10.67 -17.82 -8.69
C VAL A 29 -10.08 -19.01 -7.96
N SER A 30 -8.76 -19.17 -8.09
CA SER A 30 -7.95 -20.10 -7.30
C SER A 30 -6.82 -19.35 -6.61
N VAL A 31 -6.35 -19.88 -5.47
CA VAL A 31 -5.25 -19.24 -4.70
C VAL A 31 -4.07 -20.19 -4.52
N ARG A 32 -2.84 -19.64 -4.53
CA ARG A 32 -1.60 -20.37 -4.28
C ARG A 32 -0.65 -19.54 -3.40
N GLY A 33 0.14 -20.23 -2.56
CA GLY A 33 1.08 -19.54 -1.69
C GLY A 33 0.48 -19.06 -0.37
N PHE A 34 -0.50 -19.82 0.15
CA PHE A 34 -1.12 -19.59 1.46
C PHE A 34 -1.24 -20.88 2.24
N GLY A 35 -0.75 -20.88 3.47
CA GLY A 35 -0.98 -21.97 4.43
C GLY A 35 -2.46 -22.05 4.86
N ARG A 36 -2.87 -23.20 5.39
CA ARG A 36 -4.27 -23.42 5.78
C ARG A 36 -4.73 -22.46 6.88
N ASP A 37 -3.84 -22.13 7.79
CA ASP A 37 -4.12 -21.30 8.97
C ASP A 37 -4.39 -19.84 8.65
N TYR A 38 -4.03 -19.39 7.44
CA TYR A 38 -4.22 -18.00 7.01
C TYR A 38 -5.58 -17.74 6.35
N PHE A 39 -6.39 -18.78 6.10
CA PHE A 39 -7.70 -18.58 5.48
C PHE A 39 -8.70 -18.10 6.51
N PRO A 40 -9.26 -16.89 6.37
CA PRO A 40 -10.38 -16.45 7.19
C PRO A 40 -11.56 -17.41 7.05
N PRO A 41 -12.36 -17.64 8.11
CA PRO A 41 -13.46 -18.61 8.10
C PRO A 41 -14.53 -18.38 7.02
N ASP A 42 -14.67 -17.15 6.57
CA ASP A 42 -15.63 -16.71 5.54
C ASP A 42 -15.10 -16.88 4.11
N ILE A 43 -13.82 -17.23 3.95
CA ILE A 43 -13.20 -17.39 2.62
C ILE A 43 -13.08 -18.88 2.27
N ARG A 44 -13.92 -19.30 1.32
CA ARG A 44 -13.86 -20.63 0.70
C ARG A 44 -13.36 -20.49 -0.73
N LEU A 45 -12.07 -20.71 -0.94
CA LEU A 45 -11.44 -20.62 -2.25
C LEU A 45 -10.87 -21.97 -2.66
N ASN A 46 -10.97 -22.28 -3.96
CA ASN A 46 -10.40 -23.47 -4.53
C ASN A 46 -8.88 -23.36 -4.54
N ARG A 47 -8.20 -24.44 -4.16
CA ARG A 47 -6.78 -24.63 -4.41
C ARG A 47 -6.65 -25.31 -5.76
N PRO A 48 -5.77 -24.88 -6.66
CA PRO A 48 -5.55 -25.57 -7.90
C PRO A 48 -4.85 -26.91 -7.57
N GLU A 49 -5.58 -28.00 -7.56
CA GLU A 49 -4.96 -29.32 -7.40
C GLU A 49 -4.38 -29.84 -8.71
N GLU A 50 -4.92 -29.46 -9.89
CA GLU A 50 -4.45 -30.00 -11.19
C GLU A 50 -4.80 -29.19 -12.46
N GLU A 51 -5.36 -27.99 -12.42
CA GLU A 51 -5.74 -27.32 -13.67
C GLU A 51 -4.78 -26.21 -14.10
N PHE A 52 -4.09 -26.48 -15.15
CA PHE A 52 -3.25 -25.60 -15.93
C PHE A 52 -4.11 -24.82 -16.91
N CYS A 53 -4.05 -23.51 -16.94
CA CYS A 53 -4.59 -22.58 -17.95
C CYS A 53 -5.43 -21.46 -17.34
N PHE A 54 -4.76 -20.62 -16.53
CA PHE A 54 -5.36 -19.39 -16.04
C PHE A 54 -5.25 -18.28 -17.11
N ASP A 55 -6.32 -17.50 -17.25
CA ASP A 55 -6.32 -16.33 -18.12
C ASP A 55 -5.52 -15.18 -17.49
N TYR A 56 -5.55 -15.09 -16.15
CA TYR A 56 -4.92 -14.04 -15.38
C TYR A 56 -4.21 -14.58 -14.14
N ALA A 57 -3.06 -13.97 -13.80
CA ALA A 57 -2.46 -14.10 -12.48
C ALA A 57 -2.44 -12.75 -11.77
N VAL A 58 -2.69 -12.75 -10.46
CA VAL A 58 -2.56 -11.57 -9.60
C VAL A 58 -1.45 -11.82 -8.60
N LEU A 59 -0.43 -10.98 -8.65
CA LEU A 59 0.73 -11.02 -7.77
C LEU A 59 0.66 -9.92 -6.71
N PRO A 60 1.35 -10.05 -5.56
CA PRO A 60 1.30 -9.10 -4.46
C PRO A 60 2.09 -7.80 -4.71
N VAL A 61 2.16 -6.96 -3.68
CA VAL A 61 2.96 -5.73 -3.61
C VAL A 61 4.00 -5.85 -2.50
N PRO A 62 5.31 -5.88 -2.81
CA PRO A 62 5.91 -6.12 -4.12
C PRO A 62 5.71 -7.57 -4.56
N PRO A 63 5.84 -7.90 -5.85
CA PRO A 63 5.63 -9.26 -6.34
C PRO A 63 6.73 -10.23 -5.93
N LEU A 64 7.97 -9.76 -5.85
CA LEU A 64 9.13 -10.54 -5.44
C LEU A 64 9.67 -10.06 -4.09
N ASP A 65 10.27 -10.96 -3.34
CA ASP A 65 11.04 -10.65 -2.13
C ASP A 65 12.49 -10.24 -2.47
N SER A 66 13.31 -10.01 -1.45
CA SER A 66 14.72 -9.63 -1.61
C SER A 66 15.61 -10.72 -2.22
N GLU A 67 15.13 -11.96 -2.27
CA GLU A 67 15.84 -13.12 -2.84
C GLU A 67 15.34 -13.44 -4.27
N GLY A 68 14.42 -12.64 -4.82
CA GLY A 68 13.82 -12.87 -6.14
C GLY A 68 12.77 -13.98 -6.18
N MET A 69 12.34 -14.46 -5.01
CA MET A 69 11.23 -15.42 -4.90
C MET A 69 9.89 -14.69 -4.86
N LEU A 70 8.81 -15.39 -5.15
CA LEU A 70 7.46 -14.84 -4.98
C LEU A 70 7.28 -14.34 -3.53
N ASN A 71 6.89 -13.09 -3.36
CA ASN A 71 6.60 -12.55 -2.04
C ASN A 71 5.34 -13.19 -1.45
N ALA A 72 5.52 -14.22 -0.64
CA ALA A 72 4.45 -15.04 -0.09
C ALA A 72 4.64 -15.29 1.41
N PRO A 73 4.54 -14.25 2.26
CA PRO A 73 4.78 -14.37 3.71
C PRO A 73 3.80 -15.32 4.42
N CYS A 74 2.66 -15.61 3.81
CA CYS A 74 1.66 -16.54 4.33
C CYS A 74 1.82 -17.97 3.77
N SER A 75 2.87 -18.25 3.01
CA SER A 75 3.14 -19.57 2.43
C SER A 75 3.94 -20.45 3.39
N GLU A 76 3.64 -21.75 3.40
CA GLU A 76 4.41 -22.74 4.15
C GLU A 76 5.79 -23.03 3.53
N ARG A 77 6.02 -22.64 2.26
CA ARG A 77 7.29 -22.80 1.55
C ARG A 77 7.57 -21.61 0.64
N LYS A 78 8.83 -21.41 0.30
CA LYS A 78 9.21 -20.47 -0.75
C LYS A 78 8.67 -20.95 -2.10
N LEU A 79 8.20 -20.02 -2.91
CA LEU A 79 7.66 -20.25 -4.24
C LEU A 79 8.49 -19.50 -5.26
N HIS A 80 8.88 -20.17 -6.33
CA HIS A 80 9.51 -19.51 -7.45
C HIS A 80 8.45 -18.98 -8.41
N ILE A 81 8.66 -17.79 -8.97
CA ILE A 81 7.70 -17.18 -9.90
C ILE A 81 7.39 -18.07 -11.11
N SER A 82 8.37 -18.86 -11.58
CA SER A 82 8.17 -19.80 -12.69
C SER A 82 7.08 -20.85 -12.42
N GLU A 83 6.83 -21.21 -11.16
CA GLU A 83 5.74 -22.12 -10.80
C GLU A 83 4.37 -21.48 -11.06
N ILE A 84 4.28 -20.17 -10.98
CA ILE A 84 3.07 -19.40 -11.29
C ILE A 84 2.92 -19.22 -12.80
N LEU A 85 4.02 -18.88 -13.47
CA LEU A 85 4.03 -18.69 -14.93
C LEU A 85 3.63 -19.98 -15.68
N SER A 86 4.06 -21.15 -15.20
CA SER A 86 3.71 -22.43 -15.83
C SER A 86 2.21 -22.76 -15.77
N LEU A 87 1.43 -22.09 -14.91
CA LEU A 87 -0.01 -22.27 -14.78
C LEU A 87 -0.82 -21.31 -15.67
N LEU A 88 -0.17 -20.30 -16.25
CA LEU A 88 -0.82 -19.33 -17.14
C LEU A 88 -0.92 -19.86 -18.57
N LYS A 89 -1.95 -19.41 -19.27
CA LYS A 89 -2.01 -19.52 -20.73
C LYS A 89 -0.86 -18.72 -21.38
N PRO A 90 -0.42 -19.08 -22.60
CA PRO A 90 0.58 -18.31 -23.32
C PRO A 90 0.23 -16.82 -23.47
N GLU A 91 -1.07 -16.54 -23.70
CA GLU A 91 -1.63 -15.19 -23.80
C GLU A 91 -2.13 -14.62 -22.47
N GLY A 92 -1.89 -15.33 -21.37
CA GLY A 92 -2.31 -14.93 -20.05
C GLY A 92 -1.65 -13.63 -19.58
N VAL A 93 -2.39 -12.80 -18.82
CA VAL A 93 -1.92 -11.51 -18.34
C VAL A 93 -1.63 -11.56 -16.84
N ILE A 94 -0.56 -10.88 -16.42
CA ILE A 94 -0.13 -10.78 -15.04
C ILE A 94 -0.46 -9.39 -14.50
N PHE A 95 -1.27 -9.33 -13.46
CA PHE A 95 -1.49 -8.12 -12.68
C PHE A 95 -0.55 -8.15 -11.46
N ALA A 96 0.39 -7.21 -11.39
CA ALA A 96 1.37 -7.15 -10.31
C ALA A 96 1.35 -5.76 -9.66
N GLY A 97 1.69 -5.68 -8.38
CA GLY A 97 1.86 -4.40 -7.73
C GLY A 97 3.33 -3.99 -7.63
N LYS A 98 3.71 -2.83 -8.18
CA LYS A 98 5.08 -2.37 -8.32
C LYS A 98 5.93 -3.35 -9.15
N ALA A 99 5.51 -3.58 -10.38
CA ALA A 99 6.24 -4.40 -11.34
C ALA A 99 7.56 -3.73 -11.73
N ASP A 100 8.63 -4.06 -11.03
CA ASP A 100 9.98 -3.56 -11.27
C ASP A 100 10.70 -4.31 -12.42
N CYS A 101 11.95 -3.92 -12.68
CA CYS A 101 12.79 -4.55 -13.69
C CYS A 101 13.00 -6.05 -13.38
N GLY A 102 13.18 -6.42 -12.10
CA GLY A 102 13.42 -7.81 -11.71
C GLY A 102 12.29 -8.75 -12.12
N LEU A 103 11.03 -8.36 -11.92
CA LEU A 103 9.90 -9.15 -12.42
C LEU A 103 9.84 -9.17 -13.94
N ARG A 104 10.08 -8.03 -14.60
CA ARG A 104 10.02 -7.92 -16.08
C ARG A 104 11.11 -8.73 -16.78
N ASP A 105 12.27 -8.87 -16.16
CA ASP A 105 13.38 -9.68 -16.70
C ASP A 105 13.08 -11.19 -16.64
N ILE A 106 12.27 -11.61 -15.65
CA ILE A 106 11.87 -13.03 -15.50
C ILE A 106 10.68 -13.36 -16.40
N VAL A 107 9.73 -12.43 -16.55
CA VAL A 107 8.50 -12.63 -17.32
C VAL A 107 8.71 -12.18 -18.77
N CYS A 108 9.20 -13.11 -19.60
CA CYS A 108 9.51 -12.79 -21.00
C CYS A 108 8.32 -12.91 -21.96
N ALA A 109 7.33 -13.76 -21.64
CA ALA A 109 6.27 -14.17 -22.58
C ALA A 109 4.91 -13.54 -22.31
N ASN A 110 4.61 -13.24 -21.04
CA ASN A 110 3.30 -12.73 -20.64
C ASN A 110 3.33 -11.21 -20.46
N GLU A 111 2.20 -10.58 -20.76
CA GLU A 111 2.02 -9.16 -20.51
C GLU A 111 1.90 -8.90 -19.00
N ILE A 112 2.56 -7.84 -18.51
CA ILE A 112 2.49 -7.40 -17.11
C ILE A 112 1.77 -6.05 -17.03
N CYS A 113 0.69 -6.01 -16.28
CA CYS A 113 -0.07 -4.82 -15.94
C CYS A 113 0.17 -4.44 -14.48
N ASP A 114 0.77 -3.30 -14.22
CA ASP A 114 1.00 -2.81 -12.87
C ASP A 114 -0.24 -2.07 -12.34
N TYR A 115 -0.99 -2.71 -11.42
CA TYR A 115 -2.18 -2.10 -10.83
C TYR A 115 -1.85 -0.96 -9.86
N MET A 116 -0.62 -0.85 -9.36
CA MET A 116 -0.20 0.29 -8.55
C MET A 116 0.03 1.58 -9.35
N CYS A 117 0.05 1.49 -10.70
CA CYS A 117 0.05 2.67 -11.56
C CYS A 117 -1.34 3.34 -11.65
N ARG A 118 -2.40 2.69 -11.15
CA ARG A 118 -3.78 3.20 -11.21
C ARG A 118 -4.01 4.22 -10.11
N GLU A 119 -4.41 5.44 -10.52
CA GLU A 119 -4.60 6.55 -9.56
C GLU A 119 -5.79 6.29 -8.63
N GLU A 120 -6.86 5.70 -9.14
CA GLU A 120 -8.02 5.32 -8.34
C GLU A 120 -7.67 4.37 -7.20
N LEU A 121 -6.81 3.38 -7.44
CA LEU A 121 -6.30 2.50 -6.39
C LEU A 121 -5.51 3.30 -5.35
N ASN A 122 -4.59 4.14 -5.81
CA ASN A 122 -3.72 4.90 -4.93
C ASN A 122 -4.49 5.91 -4.04
N LEU A 123 -5.55 6.52 -4.60
CA LEU A 123 -6.43 7.42 -3.85
C LEU A 123 -7.21 6.67 -2.76
N LEU A 124 -7.82 5.53 -3.11
CA LEU A 124 -8.59 4.73 -2.17
C LEU A 124 -7.69 4.09 -1.11
N ASN A 125 -6.51 3.59 -1.48
CA ASN A 125 -5.56 2.95 -0.56
C ASN A 125 -4.85 3.95 0.38
N ALA A 126 -4.96 5.26 0.12
CA ALA A 126 -4.50 6.28 1.04
C ALA A 126 -5.31 6.32 2.34
N VAL A 127 -6.59 5.95 2.30
CA VAL A 127 -7.46 5.94 3.49
C VAL A 127 -6.98 4.92 4.52
N PRO A 128 -6.90 3.61 4.22
CA PRO A 128 -6.40 2.63 5.19
C PRO A 128 -4.94 2.88 5.59
N SER A 129 -4.13 3.54 4.75
CA SER A 129 -2.79 3.97 5.15
C SER A 129 -2.83 5.05 6.22
N ALA A 130 -3.72 6.04 6.07
CA ALA A 130 -3.88 7.13 7.03
C ALA A 130 -4.50 6.64 8.35
N GLU A 131 -5.50 5.75 8.29
CA GLU A 131 -6.10 5.15 9.48
C GLU A 131 -5.07 4.34 10.28
N GLY A 132 -4.24 3.54 9.60
CA GLY A 132 -3.17 2.78 10.26
C GLY A 132 -2.09 3.69 10.87
N ALA A 133 -1.80 4.84 10.27
CA ALA A 133 -0.89 5.81 10.84
C ALA A 133 -1.46 6.46 12.12
N VAL A 134 -2.75 6.77 12.11
CA VAL A 134 -3.46 7.29 13.29
C VAL A 134 -3.53 6.23 14.40
N GLN A 135 -3.76 4.96 14.05
CA GLN A 135 -3.71 3.86 15.01
C GLN A 135 -2.37 3.81 15.73
N ILE A 136 -1.24 3.87 15.01
CA ILE A 136 0.09 3.92 15.63
C ILE A 136 0.22 5.13 16.56
N ALA A 137 -0.24 6.30 16.14
CA ALA A 137 -0.19 7.48 16.99
C ALA A 137 -0.98 7.32 18.28
N LEU A 138 -2.16 6.70 18.22
CA LEU A 138 -3.00 6.42 19.41
C LEU A 138 -2.38 5.37 20.34
N GLU A 139 -1.62 4.41 19.82
CA GLU A 139 -0.91 3.39 20.59
C GLU A 139 0.35 3.93 21.26
N GLU A 140 1.07 4.84 20.58
CA GLU A 140 2.37 5.37 21.03
C GLU A 140 2.26 6.61 21.93
N LEU A 141 1.19 7.40 21.77
CA LEU A 141 1.03 8.64 22.53
C LEU A 141 0.32 8.38 23.87
N PRO A 142 0.85 8.89 24.98
CA PRO A 142 0.17 8.83 26.27
C PRO A 142 -0.93 9.90 26.45
N VAL A 143 -1.17 10.71 25.42
CA VAL A 143 -2.10 11.84 25.42
C VAL A 143 -3.07 11.74 24.25
N THR A 144 -4.18 12.48 24.33
CA THR A 144 -5.15 12.55 23.24
C THR A 144 -4.60 13.30 22.03
N ILE A 145 -4.98 12.91 20.81
CA ILE A 145 -4.66 13.65 19.59
C ILE A 145 -5.35 15.01 19.55
N SER A 146 -6.50 15.15 20.21
CA SER A 146 -7.22 16.41 20.29
C SER A 146 -6.36 17.51 20.96
N GLY A 147 -6.21 18.61 20.24
CA GLY A 147 -5.42 19.76 20.69
C GLY A 147 -3.91 19.69 20.40
N LEU A 148 -3.40 18.56 19.90
CA LEU A 148 -1.99 18.47 19.49
C LEU A 148 -1.69 19.31 18.25
N ASN A 149 -0.46 19.85 18.22
CA ASN A 149 0.12 20.42 17.03
C ASN A 149 0.71 19.30 16.17
N VAL A 150 0.13 19.05 14.99
CA VAL A 150 0.52 17.96 14.13
C VAL A 150 1.11 18.48 12.82
N LEU A 151 2.31 17.99 12.49
CA LEU A 151 2.95 18.24 11.20
C LEU A 151 2.75 17.04 10.27
N ILE A 152 2.38 17.32 9.03
CA ILE A 152 2.37 16.32 7.94
C ILE A 152 3.33 16.80 6.87
N THR A 153 4.44 16.10 6.62
CA THR A 153 5.30 16.42 5.48
C THR A 153 4.78 15.76 4.22
N GLY A 154 4.55 16.57 3.20
CA GLY A 154 3.88 16.18 1.97
C GLY A 154 2.34 16.30 2.07
N PHE A 155 1.73 16.86 1.03
CA PHE A 155 0.28 16.97 0.92
C PHE A 155 -0.22 16.28 -0.37
N GLY A 156 0.18 15.01 -0.49
CA GLY A 156 -0.28 14.07 -1.51
C GLY A 156 -1.54 13.32 -1.06
N ARG A 157 -1.77 12.14 -1.63
CA ARG A 157 -2.93 11.28 -1.33
C ARG A 157 -3.01 10.93 0.16
N ILE A 158 -1.95 10.39 0.74
CA ILE A 158 -1.89 10.00 2.16
C ILE A 158 -1.94 11.23 3.06
N GLY A 159 -1.16 12.27 2.76
CA GLY A 159 -1.16 13.49 3.58
C GLY A 159 -2.51 14.20 3.64
N ALA A 160 -3.27 14.19 2.54
CA ALA A 160 -4.63 14.75 2.52
C ALA A 160 -5.62 13.88 3.33
N ALA A 161 -5.54 12.56 3.23
CA ALA A 161 -6.36 11.64 4.03
C ALA A 161 -6.07 11.78 5.53
N LEU A 162 -4.79 11.82 5.91
CA LEU A 162 -4.35 12.07 7.30
C LEU A 162 -4.89 13.38 7.84
N ALA A 163 -4.70 14.49 7.11
CA ALA A 163 -5.16 15.79 7.54
C ALA A 163 -6.67 15.81 7.80
N ASN A 164 -7.45 15.12 6.95
CA ASN A 164 -8.90 15.04 7.13
C ASN A 164 -9.27 14.28 8.43
N ILE A 165 -8.63 13.14 8.69
CA ILE A 165 -8.86 12.34 9.91
C ILE A 165 -8.44 13.13 11.15
N LEU A 166 -7.23 13.69 11.17
CA LEU A 166 -6.67 14.40 12.33
C LEU A 166 -7.45 15.67 12.68
N LYS A 167 -7.97 16.39 11.69
CA LYS A 167 -8.90 17.52 11.93
C LYS A 167 -10.19 17.02 12.62
N GLY A 168 -10.70 15.84 12.24
CA GLY A 168 -11.83 15.20 12.90
C GLY A 168 -11.55 14.85 14.37
N PHE A 169 -10.30 14.54 14.71
CA PHE A 169 -9.85 14.35 16.10
C PHE A 169 -9.65 15.66 16.86
N GLY A 170 -9.73 16.82 16.20
CA GLY A 170 -9.53 18.12 16.81
C GLY A 170 -8.06 18.53 16.96
N ALA A 171 -7.16 17.96 16.16
CA ALA A 171 -5.77 18.38 16.10
C ALA A 171 -5.58 19.68 15.33
N ASP A 172 -4.55 20.46 15.66
CA ASP A 172 -4.08 21.59 14.86
C ASP A 172 -3.08 21.12 13.80
N VAL A 173 -3.56 20.93 12.58
CA VAL A 173 -2.80 20.29 11.51
C VAL A 173 -2.12 21.31 10.60
N THR A 174 -0.80 21.16 10.42
CA THR A 174 0.00 21.92 9.46
C THR A 174 0.63 20.97 8.43
N ALA A 175 0.53 21.30 7.15
CA ALA A 175 1.18 20.58 6.07
C ALA A 175 2.49 21.29 5.66
N ALA A 176 3.63 20.59 5.76
CA ALA A 176 4.87 21.07 5.18
C ALA A 176 4.98 20.59 3.73
N VAL A 177 5.10 21.53 2.80
CA VAL A 177 5.05 21.27 1.36
C VAL A 177 6.25 21.84 0.63
N ARG A 178 6.62 21.22 -0.49
CA ARG A 178 7.81 21.62 -1.26
C ARG A 178 7.58 22.79 -2.20
N ASN A 179 6.33 23.01 -2.63
CA ASN A 179 6.03 23.97 -3.70
C ASN A 179 4.66 24.63 -3.56
N ALA A 180 4.40 25.63 -4.39
CA ALA A 180 3.15 26.37 -4.41
C ALA A 180 1.90 25.51 -4.71
N GLN A 181 2.04 24.44 -5.51
CA GLN A 181 0.94 23.52 -5.81
C GLN A 181 0.49 22.76 -4.55
N GLY A 182 1.45 22.23 -3.76
CA GLY A 182 1.15 21.59 -2.48
C GLY A 182 0.48 22.56 -1.51
N ARG A 183 0.96 23.80 -1.47
CA ARG A 183 0.38 24.87 -0.66
C ARG A 183 -1.05 25.22 -1.06
N ALA A 184 -1.32 25.29 -2.37
CA ALA A 184 -2.67 25.51 -2.88
C ALA A 184 -3.63 24.35 -2.52
N ARG A 185 -3.15 23.10 -2.62
CA ARG A 185 -3.93 21.90 -2.21
C ARG A 185 -4.27 21.95 -0.71
N ALA A 186 -3.28 22.22 0.15
CA ALA A 186 -3.50 22.34 1.59
C ALA A 186 -4.52 23.44 1.91
N LYS A 187 -4.37 24.61 1.30
CA LYS A 187 -5.31 25.73 1.45
C LYS A 187 -6.73 25.35 1.02
N ALA A 188 -6.88 24.68 -0.11
CA ALA A 188 -8.19 24.22 -0.61
C ALA A 188 -8.86 23.21 0.35
N ALA A 189 -8.07 22.41 1.07
CA ALA A 189 -8.54 21.48 2.10
C ALA A 189 -8.74 22.16 3.49
N GLY A 190 -8.53 23.47 3.61
CA GLY A 190 -8.62 24.19 4.88
C GLY A 190 -7.57 23.75 5.90
N VAL A 191 -6.35 23.44 5.44
CA VAL A 191 -5.20 23.04 6.25
C VAL A 191 -4.14 24.12 6.22
N LYS A 192 -3.57 24.45 7.39
CA LYS A 192 -2.42 25.35 7.51
C LYS A 192 -1.23 24.76 6.73
N SER A 193 -0.35 25.60 6.19
CA SER A 193 0.82 25.08 5.48
C SER A 193 2.04 25.99 5.62
N CYS A 194 3.21 25.36 5.66
CA CYS A 194 4.53 25.99 5.54
C CYS A 194 5.34 25.34 4.41
N PHE A 195 6.47 25.91 4.04
CA PHE A 195 7.42 25.17 3.21
C PHE A 195 8.28 24.23 4.06
N VAL A 196 8.81 23.17 3.44
CA VAL A 196 9.70 22.21 4.13
C VAL A 196 10.92 22.93 4.74
N SER A 197 11.43 23.97 4.10
CA SER A 197 12.52 24.84 4.62
C SER A 197 12.13 25.63 5.88
N ASP A 198 10.84 25.78 6.15
CA ASP A 198 10.31 26.66 7.19
C ASP A 198 9.69 25.84 8.36
N ILE A 199 10.01 24.54 8.43
CA ILE A 199 9.57 23.67 9.52
C ILE A 199 10.20 24.18 10.82
N ASP A 200 9.35 24.42 11.81
CA ASP A 200 9.77 24.71 13.18
C ASP A 200 9.59 23.47 14.10
N CYS A 201 10.01 23.55 15.34
CA CYS A 201 10.09 22.43 16.28
C CYS A 201 8.89 22.32 17.26
N ARG A 202 7.81 23.03 17.03
CA ARG A 202 6.67 23.14 17.97
C ARG A 202 5.66 22.00 17.86
N TYR A 203 5.92 20.97 17.07
CA TYR A 203 4.97 19.89 16.82
C TYR A 203 5.14 18.75 17.83
N ASP A 204 4.00 18.23 18.30
CA ASP A 204 3.91 17.09 19.23
C ASP A 204 3.96 15.75 18.48
N LEU A 205 3.46 15.76 17.22
CA LEU A 205 3.34 14.59 16.36
C LEU A 205 3.68 14.96 14.92
N VAL A 206 4.53 14.16 14.30
CA VAL A 206 5.00 14.37 12.92
C VAL A 206 4.73 13.13 12.09
N PHE A 207 4.01 13.29 10.99
CA PHE A 207 3.84 12.26 9.96
C PHE A 207 4.65 12.62 8.73
N ASN A 208 5.57 11.76 8.34
CA ASN A 208 6.25 11.91 7.06
C ASN A 208 5.61 11.05 5.96
N THR A 209 5.30 11.67 4.81
CA THR A 209 4.77 10.96 3.63
C THR A 209 5.69 11.10 2.41
N VAL A 210 6.85 11.72 2.56
CA VAL A 210 7.80 12.03 1.47
C VAL A 210 8.98 11.06 1.51
N PRO A 211 9.26 10.30 0.42
CA PRO A 211 10.36 9.35 0.36
C PRO A 211 11.70 10.03 0.02
N ALA A 212 12.04 11.06 0.77
CA ALA A 212 13.31 11.78 0.68
C ALA A 212 13.66 12.32 2.06
N LEU A 213 14.93 12.28 2.44
CA LEU A 213 15.41 12.74 3.73
C LEU A 213 15.02 14.21 3.96
N ILE A 214 14.15 14.43 4.94
CA ILE A 214 13.71 15.75 5.40
C ILE A 214 14.21 15.98 6.83
N PHE A 215 14.04 14.98 7.68
CA PHE A 215 14.41 15.03 9.09
C PHE A 215 15.79 14.41 9.27
N ASP A 216 16.82 15.20 8.93
CA ASP A 216 18.20 14.88 9.22
C ASP A 216 18.55 15.15 10.70
N ARG A 217 19.77 14.83 11.11
CA ARG A 217 20.26 15.03 12.48
C ARG A 217 20.09 16.49 12.95
N GLU A 218 20.36 17.47 12.09
CA GLU A 218 20.30 18.89 12.46
C GLU A 218 18.85 19.28 12.78
N LEU A 219 17.93 19.00 11.87
CA LEU A 219 16.51 19.30 12.08
C LEU A 219 15.92 18.50 13.25
N LEU A 220 16.23 17.20 13.39
CA LEU A 220 15.78 16.39 14.52
C LEU A 220 16.23 16.95 15.85
N SER A 221 17.47 17.44 15.95
CA SER A 221 18.01 17.98 17.20
C SER A 221 17.26 19.21 17.74
N SER A 222 16.47 19.88 16.89
CA SER A 222 15.66 21.03 17.27
C SER A 222 14.31 20.65 17.89
N PHE A 223 13.86 19.39 17.72
CA PHE A 223 12.58 18.91 18.25
C PHE A 223 12.68 18.45 19.71
N SER A 224 11.54 18.46 20.40
CA SER A 224 11.41 17.85 21.72
C SER A 224 11.61 16.32 21.60
N ARG A 225 12.20 15.72 22.65
CA ARG A 225 12.27 14.25 22.78
C ARG A 225 10.89 13.61 22.96
N ASP A 226 9.89 14.38 23.36
CA ASP A 226 8.50 13.92 23.49
C ASP A 226 7.77 13.88 22.16
N THR A 227 8.32 14.52 21.10
CA THR A 227 7.74 14.48 19.75
C THR A 227 7.78 13.06 19.20
N LEU A 228 6.63 12.58 18.73
CA LEU A 228 6.53 11.29 18.02
C LEU A 228 6.63 11.51 16.51
N PHE A 229 7.53 10.77 15.87
CA PHE A 229 7.67 10.75 14.41
C PHE A 229 7.15 9.44 13.84
N ILE A 230 6.30 9.50 12.81
CA ILE A 230 5.79 8.33 12.09
C ILE A 230 6.09 8.51 10.60
N ASP A 231 6.96 7.67 10.06
CA ASP A 231 7.34 7.68 8.65
C ASP A 231 6.50 6.69 7.85
N LEU A 232 5.67 7.19 6.95
CA LEU A 232 4.80 6.43 6.05
C LEU A 232 5.41 6.26 4.66
N ALA A 233 6.53 6.94 4.41
CA ALA A 233 7.16 6.94 3.11
C ALA A 233 7.80 5.57 2.80
N SER A 234 7.76 5.19 1.53
CA SER A 234 8.54 4.05 1.04
C SER A 234 10.05 4.32 1.19
N LYS A 235 10.84 3.26 1.14
CA LYS A 235 12.32 3.41 1.15
C LYS A 235 12.78 4.43 0.12
N PRO A 236 13.73 5.30 0.46
CA PRO A 236 14.58 5.28 1.67
C PRO A 236 13.93 5.87 2.94
N GLY A 237 12.70 6.39 2.90
CA GLY A 237 12.08 7.12 3.99
C GLY A 237 12.46 8.60 4.00
N GLY A 238 12.03 9.34 5.03
CA GLY A 238 12.34 10.77 5.16
C GLY A 238 12.89 11.17 6.51
N ILE A 239 13.18 10.20 7.38
CA ILE A 239 13.72 10.41 8.73
C ILE A 239 15.06 9.67 8.86
N ASP A 240 16.05 10.34 9.42
CA ASP A 240 17.30 9.70 9.86
C ASP A 240 17.03 8.95 11.18
N PHE A 241 16.72 7.66 11.07
CA PHE A 241 16.39 6.82 12.22
C PHE A 241 17.58 6.58 13.15
N GLU A 242 18.79 6.59 12.63
CA GLU A 242 20.01 6.47 13.41
C GLU A 242 20.21 7.71 14.29
N ALA A 243 20.12 8.89 13.68
CA ALA A 243 20.16 10.14 14.40
C ALA A 243 19.01 10.28 15.41
N ALA A 244 17.79 9.89 15.06
CA ALA A 244 16.63 9.92 15.96
C ALA A 244 16.90 9.07 17.22
N ALA A 245 17.42 7.85 17.05
CA ALA A 245 17.75 6.96 18.17
C ALA A 245 18.83 7.56 19.08
N GLU A 246 19.91 8.13 18.51
CA GLU A 246 20.98 8.77 19.28
C GLU A 246 20.51 10.02 20.05
N LEU A 247 19.58 10.76 19.47
CA LEU A 247 18.97 11.95 20.10
C LEU A 247 17.89 11.60 21.12
N GLY A 248 17.47 10.34 21.20
CA GLY A 248 16.41 9.87 22.08
C GLY A 248 15.01 10.31 21.62
N ILE A 249 14.84 10.53 20.31
CA ILE A 249 13.55 10.88 19.67
C ILE A 249 12.85 9.59 19.24
N ARG A 250 11.55 9.49 19.54
CA ARG A 250 10.73 8.36 19.13
C ARG A 250 10.37 8.46 17.65
N ALA A 251 10.81 7.50 16.86
CA ALA A 251 10.52 7.42 15.44
C ALA A 251 10.09 6.01 15.04
N VAL A 252 8.97 5.90 14.30
CA VAL A 252 8.39 4.64 13.82
C VAL A 252 8.35 4.64 12.31
N TRP A 253 8.92 3.60 11.68
CA TRP A 253 8.78 3.41 10.23
C TRP A 253 7.59 2.50 9.94
N ALA A 254 6.51 3.08 9.46
CA ALA A 254 5.20 2.44 9.32
C ALA A 254 4.95 1.96 7.88
N LEU A 255 5.52 0.82 7.51
CA LEU A 255 5.34 0.23 6.18
C LEU A 255 4.19 -0.78 6.15
N GLY A 256 3.50 -0.83 4.99
CA GLY A 256 2.49 -1.86 4.70
C GLY A 256 1.19 -1.72 5.51
N LEU A 257 0.87 -0.52 5.98
CA LEU A 257 -0.28 -0.24 6.84
C LEU A 257 -1.62 -0.78 6.30
N PRO A 258 -1.98 -0.63 5.01
CA PRO A 258 -3.25 -1.14 4.52
C PRO A 258 -3.47 -2.64 4.75
N GLY A 259 -2.40 -3.43 4.62
CA GLY A 259 -2.46 -4.87 4.88
C GLY A 259 -2.54 -5.24 6.35
N LYS A 260 -2.03 -4.41 7.24
CA LYS A 260 -2.03 -4.62 8.69
C LYS A 260 -3.32 -4.13 9.35
N THR A 261 -3.79 -2.95 8.93
CA THR A 261 -4.91 -2.25 9.58
C THR A 261 -6.26 -2.63 8.98
N ALA A 262 -6.37 -2.67 7.65
CA ALA A 262 -7.63 -2.90 6.96
C ALA A 262 -7.46 -3.84 5.74
N PRO A 263 -7.05 -5.11 5.95
CA PRO A 263 -6.75 -6.03 4.86
C PRO A 263 -7.98 -6.34 3.97
N VAL A 264 -9.19 -6.31 4.53
CA VAL A 264 -10.44 -6.49 3.78
C VAL A 264 -10.59 -5.37 2.76
N THR A 265 -10.66 -4.13 3.23
CA THR A 265 -10.83 -2.94 2.38
C THR A 265 -9.71 -2.83 1.35
N ALA A 266 -8.47 -3.02 1.76
CA ALA A 266 -7.32 -2.94 0.84
C ALA A 266 -7.35 -4.06 -0.22
N GLY A 267 -7.81 -5.26 0.13
CA GLY A 267 -7.99 -6.36 -0.81
C GLY A 267 -9.11 -6.09 -1.81
N GLU A 268 -10.24 -5.52 -1.37
CA GLU A 268 -11.37 -5.16 -2.22
C GLU A 268 -11.00 -4.03 -3.21
N ILE A 269 -10.22 -3.03 -2.75
CA ILE A 269 -9.69 -1.97 -3.62
C ILE A 269 -8.83 -2.56 -4.75
N ILE A 270 -7.93 -3.50 -4.43
CA ILE A 270 -7.11 -4.19 -5.43
C ILE A 270 -8.03 -4.96 -6.41
N ALA A 271 -9.00 -5.70 -5.91
CA ALA A 271 -9.90 -6.51 -6.72
C ALA A 271 -10.74 -5.67 -7.70
N ASP A 272 -11.33 -4.58 -7.20
CA ASP A 272 -12.16 -3.68 -8.02
C ASP A 272 -11.31 -2.99 -9.10
N THR A 273 -10.07 -2.59 -8.76
CA THR A 273 -9.11 -2.04 -9.73
C THR A 273 -8.78 -3.06 -10.83
N ILE A 274 -8.44 -4.30 -10.45
CA ILE A 274 -8.13 -5.37 -11.41
C ILE A 274 -9.35 -5.70 -12.27
N SER A 275 -10.55 -5.76 -11.68
CA SER A 275 -11.80 -5.97 -12.44
C SER A 275 -12.03 -4.87 -13.47
N GLY A 276 -11.74 -3.62 -13.13
CA GLY A 276 -11.78 -2.47 -14.05
C GLY A 276 -10.80 -2.65 -15.21
N MET A 277 -9.54 -2.99 -14.90
CA MET A 277 -8.50 -3.23 -15.92
C MET A 277 -8.87 -4.38 -16.87
N ILE A 278 -9.44 -5.47 -16.36
CA ILE A 278 -9.93 -6.59 -17.19
C ILE A 278 -11.07 -6.12 -18.10
N GLY A 279 -12.01 -5.32 -17.58
CA GLY A 279 -13.12 -4.78 -18.35
C GLY A 279 -12.70 -3.86 -19.48
N GLU A 280 -11.74 -2.96 -19.23
CA GLU A 280 -11.15 -2.07 -20.25
C GLU A 280 -10.53 -2.88 -21.40
N ARG A 281 -9.74 -3.91 -21.07
CA ARG A 281 -9.10 -4.80 -22.07
C ARG A 281 -10.13 -5.57 -22.91
N SER A 282 -11.17 -6.10 -22.26
CA SER A 282 -12.22 -6.83 -22.98
C SER A 282 -12.95 -5.93 -23.97
N SER A 283 -13.15 -4.67 -23.64
CA SER A 283 -13.77 -3.67 -24.50
C SER A 283 -12.87 -3.33 -25.72
N GLU A 284 -11.56 -3.24 -25.51
CA GLU A 284 -10.59 -2.98 -26.58
C GLU A 284 -10.46 -4.15 -27.57
N HIS A 285 -10.64 -5.38 -27.11
CA HIS A 285 -10.55 -6.60 -27.94
C HIS A 285 -11.91 -7.07 -28.47
N GLY A 286 -13.00 -6.34 -28.22
CA GLY A 286 -14.34 -6.68 -28.71
C GLY A 286 -14.96 -7.93 -28.06
N GLU A 287 -14.40 -8.42 -26.97
CA GLU A 287 -14.96 -9.54 -26.19
C GLU A 287 -16.09 -9.05 -25.29
N LYS A 288 -17.30 -9.61 -25.42
CA LYS A 288 -18.39 -9.40 -24.46
C LYS A 288 -18.08 -10.20 -23.19
N ILE A 289 -18.03 -9.52 -22.06
CA ILE A 289 -17.89 -10.11 -20.71
C ILE A 289 -19.17 -10.88 -20.35
#